data_78eb16e6139d7fa5d5ff405557a528e0
#
_entry.id   78eb16e6139d7fa5d5ff405557a528e0
#
_cell.length_a   1.000
_cell.length_b   1.000
_cell.length_c   1.000
_cell.angle_alpha   90.00
_cell.angle_beta   90.00
_cell.angle_gamma   90.00
#
_symmetry.space_group_name_H-M   'P 1'
#
loop_
_entity.id
_entity.type
_entity.pdbx_description
1 polymer ?
#
loop_
_entity_poly.entity_id
_entity_poly.type
_entity_poly.pdbx_seq_one_letter_code
_entity_poly.pdbx_strand_id
1 'polypeptide(L)'
;MLDELTTRYAALFDSHGNGDGGGGTVQGPTVVFDAGQNSAAKFAHLAESGLHFVGSLPPSDFPDVLALPARRRSTVDVEKFPGLSAYDTRAVVFGTDRRVVLTHSPTLHAAQSRSFDQTLAKTLQTLSELDDTLARGKTRRNRTAVLANITAITRPRWVNRVLTTDLTGQTPAKMRLSWKIDAAGKALETEIFGKRLLVTDHDHWTITEVVAGYCSQNDVESGFRQLKDPHVVGFSPMFHWTDSKIRVHVFYCVLALAIAHLMRQQAHQAGLDLSVRELLTTLGGIEETVLIYPTGNKGRPRAQRILTDTDPTQKNASSNSSGSTPTPQTADMGNTPNQCSHHH
;
A
#
# COMPACT_ATOMS: atom_id res chain seq x y z
N MET A 1 -8.08 19.72 -2.29
CA MET A 1 -7.73 18.56 -1.43
C MET A 1 -6.60 18.89 -0.45
N LEU A 2 -5.43 19.42 -0.89
CA LEU A 2 -4.37 19.84 0.05
C LEU A 2 -4.84 21.00 0.94
N ASP A 3 -5.48 22.04 0.36
CA ASP A 3 -6.05 23.18 1.09
C ASP A 3 -7.11 22.76 2.11
N GLU A 4 -7.92 21.76 1.79
CA GLU A 4 -8.92 21.22 2.69
C GLU A 4 -8.30 20.41 3.82
N LEU A 5 -7.23 19.66 3.55
CA LEU A 5 -6.45 18.96 4.55
C LEU A 5 -5.78 19.95 5.52
N THR A 6 -5.12 20.99 5.01
CA THR A 6 -4.48 22.04 5.84
C THR A 6 -5.49 22.71 6.75
N THR A 7 -6.66 23.09 6.23
CA THR A 7 -7.71 23.74 7.03
C THR A 7 -8.27 22.83 8.12
N ARG A 8 -8.50 21.55 7.81
CA ARG A 8 -9.02 20.58 8.79
C ARG A 8 -8.00 20.19 9.85
N TYR A 9 -6.72 20.03 9.46
CA TYR A 9 -5.68 19.69 10.42
C TYR A 9 -5.26 20.85 11.29
N ALA A 10 -5.21 22.08 10.78
CA ALA A 10 -4.98 23.29 11.61
C ALA A 10 -5.96 23.35 12.79
N ALA A 11 -7.26 23.13 12.52
CA ALA A 11 -8.29 23.11 13.57
C ALA A 11 -8.11 21.99 14.61
N LEU A 12 -7.54 20.84 14.21
CA LEU A 12 -7.26 19.72 15.13
C LEU A 12 -6.02 20.00 16.01
N PHE A 13 -5.02 20.71 15.50
CA PHE A 13 -3.79 21.02 16.23
C PHE A 13 -3.93 22.22 17.13
N ASP A 14 -4.70 23.26 16.73
CA ASP A 14 -5.04 24.39 17.60
C ASP A 14 -5.82 23.97 18.85
N SER A 15 -6.60 22.88 18.77
CA SER A 15 -7.35 22.34 19.91
C SER A 15 -6.50 21.51 20.89
N HIS A 16 -5.29 21.09 20.52
CA HIS A 16 -4.39 20.30 21.38
C HIS A 16 -3.21 21.11 21.92
N GLY A 17 -3.04 22.34 21.50
CA GLY A 17 -1.94 23.23 21.91
C GLY A 17 -2.10 23.88 23.30
N ASN A 18 -3.21 23.68 24.00
CA ASN A 18 -3.53 24.35 25.29
C ASN A 18 -3.47 23.41 26.51
N GLY A 19 -2.67 22.33 26.44
CA GLY A 19 -2.51 21.40 27.56
C GLY A 19 -1.04 21.14 27.88
N ASP A 20 -0.57 21.84 28.93
CA ASP A 20 0.60 21.54 29.77
C ASP A 20 1.99 21.85 29.23
N GLY A 21 2.68 22.70 30.00
CA GLY A 21 3.96 23.34 29.75
C GLY A 21 5.19 22.44 29.67
N GLY A 22 5.33 21.69 28.59
CA GLY A 22 6.55 21.04 28.19
C GLY A 22 7.06 21.68 26.89
N GLY A 23 8.20 22.41 26.94
CA GLY A 23 8.80 23.14 25.83
C GLY A 23 9.35 22.27 24.69
N GLY A 24 8.52 21.45 24.07
CA GLY A 24 8.80 20.79 22.80
C GLY A 24 8.10 21.62 21.70
N THR A 25 8.86 22.10 20.73
CA THR A 25 8.33 22.63 19.47
C THR A 25 7.39 21.61 18.87
N VAL A 26 6.08 21.90 18.89
CA VAL A 26 5.08 21.07 18.21
C VAL A 26 5.41 21.14 16.73
N GLN A 27 6.09 20.12 16.21
CA GLN A 27 6.33 19.99 14.78
C GLN A 27 4.96 19.82 14.10
N GLY A 28 4.70 20.64 13.08
CA GLY A 28 3.50 20.53 12.27
C GLY A 28 3.36 19.12 11.64
N PRO A 29 2.15 18.74 11.18
CA PRO A 29 1.95 17.45 10.56
C PRO A 29 2.80 17.28 9.30
N THR A 30 3.32 16.07 9.09
CA THR A 30 4.13 15.72 7.93
C THR A 30 3.24 15.07 6.86
N VAL A 31 3.22 15.65 5.66
CA VAL A 31 2.52 15.10 4.50
C VAL A 31 3.46 14.19 3.71
N VAL A 32 3.02 12.98 3.44
CA VAL A 32 3.78 12.02 2.63
C VAL A 32 3.12 11.84 1.27
N PHE A 33 3.92 11.92 0.18
CA PHE A 33 3.40 11.82 -1.18
C PHE A 33 4.37 11.16 -2.14
N ASP A 34 3.81 10.58 -3.22
CA ASP A 34 4.59 9.93 -4.28
C ASP A 34 4.92 10.90 -5.44
N ALA A 35 5.90 10.50 -6.26
CA ALA A 35 6.43 11.29 -7.38
C ALA A 35 5.36 11.77 -8.38
N GLY A 36 4.29 11.03 -8.57
CA GLY A 36 3.19 11.43 -9.45
C GLY A 36 2.43 12.69 -9.01
N GLN A 37 2.67 13.18 -7.79
CA GLN A 37 2.04 14.38 -7.25
C GLN A 37 2.95 15.63 -7.28
N ASN A 38 4.16 15.51 -7.78
CA ASN A 38 5.13 16.60 -7.78
C ASN A 38 4.73 17.71 -8.76
N SER A 39 4.75 18.95 -8.27
CA SER A 39 4.65 20.16 -9.08
C SER A 39 5.20 21.35 -8.32
N ALA A 40 5.70 22.36 -9.02
CA ALA A 40 6.20 23.59 -8.42
C ALA A 40 5.13 24.27 -7.53
N ALA A 41 3.88 24.29 -8.00
CA ALA A 41 2.75 24.88 -7.23
C ALA A 41 2.50 24.15 -5.90
N LYS A 42 2.59 22.82 -5.89
CA LYS A 42 2.41 22.04 -4.64
C LYS A 42 3.56 22.27 -3.66
N PHE A 43 4.80 22.34 -4.14
CA PHE A 43 5.94 22.63 -3.27
C PHE A 43 5.91 24.07 -2.72
N ALA A 44 5.43 25.04 -3.51
CA ALA A 44 5.19 26.40 -3.03
C ALA A 44 4.09 26.42 -1.93
N HIS A 45 2.98 25.75 -2.19
CA HIS A 45 1.89 25.65 -1.20
C HIS A 45 2.33 24.96 0.10
N LEU A 46 3.12 23.89 0.04
CA LEU A 46 3.67 23.25 1.23
C LEU A 46 4.57 24.19 2.02
N ALA A 47 5.40 24.99 1.34
CA ALA A 47 6.25 25.98 2.01
C ALA A 47 5.45 27.10 2.74
N GLU A 48 4.27 27.44 2.23
CA GLU A 48 3.39 28.47 2.79
C GLU A 48 2.45 27.92 3.88
N SER A 49 2.17 26.61 3.86
CA SER A 49 1.13 26.01 4.72
C SER A 49 1.59 25.65 6.13
N GLY A 50 2.88 25.76 6.45
CA GLY A 50 3.46 25.30 7.71
C GLY A 50 3.45 23.77 7.90
N LEU A 51 3.12 23.01 6.84
CA LEU A 51 3.20 21.55 6.82
C LEU A 51 4.60 21.10 6.46
N HIS A 52 5.09 20.12 7.19
CA HIS A 52 6.29 19.38 6.78
C HIS A 52 5.95 18.32 5.74
N PHE A 53 6.97 17.84 5.03
CA PHE A 53 6.73 16.82 4.02
C PHE A 53 7.88 15.82 3.84
N VAL A 54 7.52 14.63 3.38
CA VAL A 54 8.42 13.64 2.80
C VAL A 54 7.81 13.18 1.49
N GLY A 55 8.50 13.42 0.38
CA GLY A 55 8.06 13.04 -0.96
C GLY A 55 9.07 12.16 -1.67
N SER A 56 8.68 11.56 -2.78
CA SER A 56 9.63 10.93 -3.70
C SER A 56 9.77 11.73 -4.98
N LEU A 57 10.96 11.69 -5.58
CA LEU A 57 11.29 12.32 -6.85
C LEU A 57 11.64 11.24 -7.87
N PRO A 58 11.38 11.46 -9.17
CA PRO A 58 11.90 10.58 -10.20
C PRO A 58 13.44 10.65 -10.21
N PRO A 59 14.17 9.55 -9.96
CA PRO A 59 15.63 9.59 -9.92
C PRO A 59 16.24 10.03 -11.25
N SER A 60 15.58 9.77 -12.38
CA SER A 60 16.00 10.19 -13.73
C SER A 60 16.17 11.69 -13.90
N ASP A 61 15.46 12.49 -13.10
CA ASP A 61 15.49 13.95 -13.19
C ASP A 61 16.73 14.54 -12.45
N PHE A 62 17.45 13.68 -11.71
CA PHE A 62 18.62 14.06 -10.90
C PHE A 62 19.86 13.21 -11.25
N PRO A 63 20.38 13.30 -12.48
CA PRO A 63 21.49 12.47 -12.92
C PRO A 63 22.75 12.65 -12.07
N ASP A 64 23.01 13.85 -11.57
CA ASP A 64 24.18 14.14 -10.71
C ASP A 64 24.09 13.37 -9.38
N VAL A 65 22.90 13.25 -8.80
CA VAL A 65 22.66 12.47 -7.58
C VAL A 65 22.77 10.97 -7.88
N LEU A 66 22.27 10.52 -9.03
CA LEU A 66 22.40 9.11 -9.46
C LEU A 66 23.85 8.69 -9.69
N ALA A 67 24.67 9.60 -10.23
CA ALA A 67 26.09 9.35 -10.55
C ALA A 67 26.97 9.24 -9.28
N LEU A 68 26.43 9.54 -8.09
CA LEU A 68 27.18 9.44 -6.85
C LEU A 68 27.65 8.01 -6.58
N PRO A 69 28.96 7.82 -6.28
CA PRO A 69 29.54 6.49 -6.08
C PRO A 69 28.84 5.72 -4.95
N ALA A 70 28.64 4.42 -5.15
CA ALA A 70 28.05 3.54 -4.15
C ALA A 70 28.74 3.59 -2.79
N ARG A 71 30.07 3.81 -2.77
CA ARG A 71 30.87 3.94 -1.53
C ARG A 71 30.50 5.12 -0.63
N ARG A 72 29.74 6.10 -1.16
CA ARG A 72 29.24 7.24 -0.36
C ARG A 72 27.96 6.93 0.40
N ARG A 73 27.32 5.80 0.10
CA ARG A 73 26.10 5.39 0.78
C ARG A 73 26.47 4.75 2.11
N SER A 74 25.76 5.11 3.16
CA SER A 74 25.80 4.46 4.47
C SER A 74 24.63 3.49 4.59
N THR A 75 24.80 2.47 5.41
CA THR A 75 23.71 1.54 5.76
C THR A 75 22.67 2.30 6.57
N VAL A 76 21.41 2.16 6.22
CA VAL A 76 20.29 2.62 7.03
C VAL A 76 20.04 1.57 8.12
N ASP A 77 19.32 1.92 9.18
CA ASP A 77 19.00 1.03 10.30
C ASP A 77 18.76 -0.42 9.83
N VAL A 78 19.67 -1.32 10.20
CA VAL A 78 19.70 -2.70 9.70
C VAL A 78 18.51 -3.53 10.21
N GLU A 79 18.01 -3.21 11.40
CA GLU A 79 16.88 -3.94 11.99
C GLU A 79 15.57 -3.58 11.29
N LYS A 80 15.37 -2.28 11.02
CA LYS A 80 14.15 -1.79 10.36
C LYS A 80 14.18 -1.93 8.84
N PHE A 81 15.35 -1.73 8.23
CA PHE A 81 15.52 -1.70 6.77
C PHE A 81 16.70 -2.58 6.34
N PRO A 82 16.61 -3.91 6.46
CA PRO A 82 17.72 -4.81 6.17
C PRO A 82 18.22 -4.66 4.73
N GLY A 83 19.51 -4.42 4.58
CA GLY A 83 20.17 -4.26 3.29
C GLY A 83 19.94 -2.93 2.58
N LEU A 84 19.20 -1.99 3.16
CA LEU A 84 19.02 -0.66 2.60
C LEU A 84 20.25 0.20 2.86
N SER A 85 20.73 0.88 1.82
CA SER A 85 21.77 1.93 1.94
C SER A 85 21.24 3.27 1.44
N ALA A 86 21.74 4.37 1.97
CA ALA A 86 21.32 5.69 1.59
C ALA A 86 22.47 6.70 1.55
N TYR A 87 22.26 7.75 0.78
CA TYR A 87 23.13 8.92 0.72
C TYR A 87 22.29 10.18 0.90
N ASP A 88 22.68 11.01 1.84
CA ASP A 88 22.03 12.27 2.19
C ASP A 88 22.77 13.42 1.53
N THR A 89 22.03 14.27 0.83
CA THR A 89 22.60 15.42 0.11
C THR A 89 21.53 16.51 -0.08
N ARG A 90 21.89 17.55 -0.79
CA ARG A 90 20.96 18.60 -1.19
C ARG A 90 20.92 18.70 -2.73
N ALA A 91 19.77 19.09 -3.25
CA ALA A 91 19.59 19.34 -4.68
C ALA A 91 18.55 20.44 -4.89
N VAL A 92 18.64 21.09 -6.04
CA VAL A 92 17.63 22.09 -6.44
C VAL A 92 16.38 21.35 -6.93
N VAL A 93 15.31 21.45 -6.18
CA VAL A 93 14.01 20.85 -6.47
C VAL A 93 12.98 21.97 -6.68
N PHE A 94 12.48 22.12 -7.90
CA PHE A 94 11.57 23.22 -8.29
C PHE A 94 12.09 24.61 -7.89
N GLY A 95 13.38 24.87 -8.15
CA GLY A 95 14.00 26.18 -7.91
C GLY A 95 14.44 26.44 -6.46
N THR A 96 14.23 25.51 -5.53
CA THR A 96 14.62 25.65 -4.13
C THR A 96 15.62 24.55 -3.77
N ASP A 97 16.69 24.93 -3.02
CA ASP A 97 17.63 23.97 -2.46
C ASP A 97 16.95 23.18 -1.33
N ARG A 98 16.83 21.86 -1.51
CA ARG A 98 16.13 20.95 -0.58
C ARG A 98 17.00 19.76 -0.22
N ARG A 99 16.76 19.21 0.95
CA ARG A 99 17.38 17.96 1.37
C ARG A 99 16.80 16.81 0.56
N VAL A 100 17.68 15.98 0.00
CA VAL A 100 17.33 14.79 -0.75
C VAL A 100 18.10 13.58 -0.23
N VAL A 101 17.42 12.45 -0.15
CA VAL A 101 17.99 11.18 0.32
C VAL A 101 17.86 10.15 -0.77
N LEU A 102 18.99 9.76 -1.37
CA LEU A 102 19.05 8.68 -2.35
C LEU A 102 19.16 7.35 -1.60
N THR A 103 18.15 6.51 -1.67
CA THR A 103 18.16 5.16 -1.12
C THR A 103 18.46 4.12 -2.20
N HIS A 104 19.05 2.98 -1.83
CA HIS A 104 19.29 1.84 -2.69
C HIS A 104 19.08 0.52 -1.94
N SER A 105 18.22 -0.33 -2.52
CA SER A 105 17.95 -1.70 -2.05
C SER A 105 18.49 -2.70 -3.08
N PRO A 106 19.52 -3.50 -2.74
CA PRO A 106 20.05 -4.54 -3.63
C PRO A 106 19.00 -5.60 -3.99
N THR A 107 18.14 -5.96 -3.05
CA THR A 107 17.06 -6.94 -3.27
C THR A 107 16.07 -6.43 -4.30
N LEU A 108 15.64 -5.16 -4.17
CA LEU A 108 14.73 -4.53 -5.11
C LEU A 108 15.41 -4.36 -6.48
N HIS A 109 16.69 -3.97 -6.53
CA HIS A 109 17.48 -3.87 -7.76
C HIS A 109 17.49 -5.22 -8.50
N ALA A 110 17.84 -6.29 -7.83
CA ALA A 110 17.87 -7.63 -8.43
C ALA A 110 16.50 -8.09 -8.92
N ALA A 111 15.43 -7.79 -8.18
CA ALA A 111 14.07 -8.13 -8.59
C ALA A 111 13.61 -7.35 -9.82
N GLN A 112 13.89 -6.04 -9.86
CA GLN A 112 13.55 -5.17 -10.99
C GLN A 112 14.36 -5.52 -12.24
N SER A 113 15.65 -5.81 -12.10
CA SER A 113 16.52 -6.24 -13.21
C SER A 113 16.00 -7.54 -13.84
N ARG A 114 15.71 -8.56 -13.03
CA ARG A 114 15.15 -9.83 -13.53
C ARG A 114 13.81 -9.63 -14.22
N SER A 115 12.91 -8.84 -13.63
CA SER A 115 11.61 -8.56 -14.24
C SER A 115 11.73 -7.81 -15.56
N PHE A 116 12.64 -6.86 -15.64
CA PHE A 116 12.94 -6.12 -16.86
C PHE A 116 13.48 -7.03 -17.96
N ASP A 117 14.51 -7.84 -17.66
CA ASP A 117 15.12 -8.75 -18.64
C ASP A 117 14.11 -9.78 -19.15
N GLN A 118 13.29 -10.36 -18.29
CA GLN A 118 12.21 -11.27 -18.69
C GLN A 118 11.16 -10.60 -19.58
N THR A 119 10.75 -9.37 -19.22
CA THR A 119 9.76 -8.60 -19.97
C THR A 119 10.32 -8.21 -21.33
N LEU A 120 11.57 -7.75 -21.38
CA LEU A 120 12.25 -7.40 -22.62
C LEU A 120 12.38 -8.61 -23.54
N ALA A 121 12.84 -9.76 -23.02
CA ALA A 121 12.97 -11.00 -23.80
C ALA A 121 11.62 -11.43 -24.39
N LYS A 122 10.55 -11.43 -23.59
CA LYS A 122 9.19 -11.75 -24.05
C LYS A 122 8.72 -10.77 -25.12
N THR A 123 8.98 -9.48 -24.95
CA THR A 123 8.60 -8.45 -25.93
C THR A 123 9.33 -8.66 -27.26
N LEU A 124 10.64 -8.92 -27.22
CA LEU A 124 11.43 -9.18 -28.43
C LEU A 124 10.97 -10.45 -29.16
N GLN A 125 10.64 -11.52 -28.42
CA GLN A 125 10.07 -12.73 -29.01
C GLN A 125 8.74 -12.42 -29.69
N THR A 126 7.83 -11.70 -29.06
CA THR A 126 6.53 -11.35 -29.63
C THR A 126 6.67 -10.44 -30.88
N LEU A 127 7.65 -9.53 -30.90
CA LEU A 127 7.95 -8.73 -32.10
C LEU A 127 8.51 -9.59 -33.22
N SER A 128 9.37 -10.57 -32.92
CA SER A 128 9.89 -11.51 -33.92
C SER A 128 8.77 -12.35 -34.53
N GLU A 129 7.87 -12.88 -33.71
CA GLU A 129 6.69 -13.64 -34.19
C GLU A 129 5.76 -12.79 -35.07
N LEU A 130 5.62 -11.49 -34.73
CA LEU A 130 4.87 -10.54 -35.54
C LEU A 130 5.58 -10.27 -36.88
N ASP A 131 6.90 -10.06 -36.88
CA ASP A 131 7.67 -9.84 -38.10
C ASP A 131 7.62 -11.07 -39.04
N ASP A 132 7.77 -12.28 -38.50
CA ASP A 132 7.59 -13.52 -39.24
C ASP A 132 6.20 -13.61 -39.89
N THR A 133 5.18 -13.17 -39.18
CA THR A 133 3.80 -13.13 -39.70
C THR A 133 3.64 -12.12 -40.83
N LEU A 134 4.27 -10.94 -40.69
CA LEU A 134 4.29 -9.90 -41.73
C LEU A 134 5.11 -10.37 -42.94
N ALA A 135 6.26 -11.01 -42.73
CA ALA A 135 7.14 -11.51 -43.77
C ALA A 135 6.47 -12.54 -44.69
N ARG A 136 5.56 -13.36 -44.16
CA ARG A 136 4.74 -14.31 -44.97
C ARG A 136 3.80 -13.60 -45.96
N GLY A 137 3.60 -12.28 -45.81
CA GLY A 137 2.79 -11.47 -46.74
C GLY A 137 1.28 -11.82 -46.79
N LYS A 138 0.80 -12.68 -45.90
CA LYS A 138 -0.58 -13.17 -45.86
C LYS A 138 -1.47 -12.47 -44.83
N THR A 139 -0.95 -11.42 -44.16
CA THR A 139 -1.75 -10.69 -43.16
C THR A 139 -2.89 -9.93 -43.84
N ARG A 140 -4.08 -10.01 -43.24
CA ARG A 140 -5.25 -9.19 -43.65
C ARG A 140 -5.32 -7.87 -42.92
N ARG A 141 -4.41 -7.60 -41.97
CA ARG A 141 -4.41 -6.40 -41.13
C ARG A 141 -3.88 -5.22 -41.94
N ASN A 142 -4.55 -4.08 -41.82
CA ASN A 142 -4.04 -2.82 -42.37
C ASN A 142 -2.87 -2.30 -41.50
N ARG A 143 -2.11 -1.32 -42.04
CA ARG A 143 -0.95 -0.72 -41.35
C ARG A 143 -1.30 -0.15 -39.98
N THR A 144 -2.46 0.51 -39.85
CA THR A 144 -2.91 1.09 -38.56
C THR A 144 -3.13 0.02 -37.49
N ALA A 145 -3.74 -1.11 -37.86
CA ALA A 145 -3.94 -2.22 -36.92
C ALA A 145 -2.61 -2.89 -36.50
N VAL A 146 -1.63 -2.96 -37.42
CA VAL A 146 -0.29 -3.46 -37.09
C VAL A 146 0.44 -2.51 -36.17
N LEU A 147 0.40 -1.19 -36.41
CA LEU A 147 0.99 -0.19 -35.51
C LEU A 147 0.34 -0.22 -34.11
N ALA A 148 -0.96 -0.35 -34.02
CA ALA A 148 -1.66 -0.48 -32.73
C ALA A 148 -1.21 -1.75 -31.97
N ASN A 149 -0.99 -2.86 -32.69
CA ASN A 149 -0.46 -4.09 -32.10
C ASN A 149 0.98 -3.91 -31.60
N ILE A 150 1.85 -3.27 -32.38
CA ILE A 150 3.24 -2.95 -31.99
C ILE A 150 3.24 -2.09 -30.73
N THR A 151 2.43 -1.04 -30.68
CA THR A 151 2.27 -0.18 -29.50
C THR A 151 1.82 -0.97 -28.27
N ALA A 152 0.90 -1.92 -28.44
CA ALA A 152 0.45 -2.77 -27.35
C ALA A 152 1.58 -3.72 -26.86
N ILE A 153 2.35 -4.30 -27.78
CA ILE A 153 3.49 -5.20 -27.46
C ILE A 153 4.60 -4.44 -26.71
N THR A 154 4.89 -3.20 -27.12
CA THR A 154 5.99 -2.37 -26.56
C THR A 154 5.56 -1.54 -25.34
N ARG A 155 4.29 -1.57 -24.94
CA ARG A 155 3.72 -0.81 -23.81
C ARG A 155 4.31 -1.14 -22.44
N PRO A 156 4.84 -2.36 -22.12
CA PRO A 156 5.29 -2.69 -20.78
C PRO A 156 6.27 -1.68 -20.21
N ARG A 157 6.14 -1.45 -18.89
CA ARG A 157 6.99 -0.53 -18.14
C ARG A 157 8.47 -0.84 -18.40
N TRP A 158 9.27 0.21 -18.53
CA TRP A 158 10.69 0.22 -18.87
C TRP A 158 10.99 -0.15 -20.33
N VAL A 159 10.35 -1.17 -20.92
CA VAL A 159 10.59 -1.60 -22.29
C VAL A 159 10.29 -0.48 -23.29
N ASN A 160 9.21 0.26 -23.09
CA ASN A 160 8.82 1.41 -23.92
C ASN A 160 9.83 2.56 -23.95
N ARG A 161 10.78 2.60 -23.00
CA ARG A 161 11.83 3.63 -22.92
C ARG A 161 13.13 3.21 -23.60
N VAL A 162 13.33 1.89 -23.75
CA VAL A 162 14.57 1.33 -24.26
C VAL A 162 14.43 0.68 -25.63
N LEU A 163 13.20 0.51 -26.11
CA LEU A 163 12.92 -0.18 -27.36
C LEU A 163 12.28 0.77 -28.37
N THR A 164 12.93 0.96 -29.51
CA THR A 164 12.40 1.70 -30.65
C THR A 164 12.02 0.71 -31.74
N THR A 165 10.85 0.90 -32.36
CA THR A 165 10.34 0.06 -33.44
C THR A 165 10.07 0.89 -34.70
N ASP A 166 10.34 0.34 -35.85
CA ASP A 166 10.03 0.95 -37.15
C ASP A 166 9.27 -0.06 -38.03
N LEU A 167 8.15 0.39 -38.60
CA LEU A 167 7.35 -0.38 -39.54
C LEU A 167 7.44 0.26 -40.92
N THR A 168 8.13 -0.39 -41.84
CA THR A 168 8.22 0.00 -43.24
C THR A 168 7.12 -0.63 -44.10
N GLY A 169 6.88 -0.16 -45.32
CA GLY A 169 5.86 -0.66 -46.25
C GLY A 169 4.46 -0.18 -45.96
N GLN A 170 3.64 0.01 -46.99
CA GLN A 170 2.28 0.53 -46.88
C GLN A 170 1.21 -0.56 -47.09
N THR A 171 1.56 -1.62 -47.77
CA THR A 171 0.63 -2.73 -48.07
C THR A 171 1.00 -3.98 -47.26
N PRO A 172 0.04 -4.86 -46.95
CA PRO A 172 0.26 -6.05 -46.16
C PRO A 172 1.46 -6.90 -46.64
N ALA A 173 1.63 -7.03 -47.96
CA ALA A 173 2.72 -7.82 -48.54
C ALA A 173 4.12 -7.16 -48.40
N LYS A 174 4.17 -5.83 -48.23
CA LYS A 174 5.39 -5.06 -48.12
C LYS A 174 5.76 -4.62 -46.70
N MET A 175 4.89 -4.85 -45.73
CA MET A 175 5.19 -4.49 -44.34
C MET A 175 6.38 -5.31 -43.81
N ARG A 176 7.34 -4.62 -43.18
CA ARG A 176 8.48 -5.22 -42.48
C ARG A 176 8.67 -4.46 -41.17
N LEU A 177 8.87 -5.19 -40.12
CA LEU A 177 9.09 -4.68 -38.77
C LEU A 177 10.57 -4.76 -38.41
N SER A 178 11.12 -3.69 -37.92
CA SER A 178 12.45 -3.68 -37.33
C SER A 178 12.41 -3.02 -35.97
N TRP A 179 13.35 -3.37 -35.10
CA TRP A 179 13.47 -2.78 -33.79
C TRP A 179 14.92 -2.64 -33.36
N LYS A 180 15.16 -1.68 -32.47
CA LYS A 180 16.47 -1.42 -31.91
C LYS A 180 16.36 -1.19 -30.41
N ILE A 181 17.27 -1.79 -29.65
CA ILE A 181 17.44 -1.50 -28.24
C ILE A 181 18.37 -0.29 -28.09
N ASP A 182 17.90 0.72 -27.37
CA ASP A 182 18.75 1.83 -26.95
C ASP A 182 19.62 1.37 -25.77
N ALA A 183 20.92 1.18 -26.05
CA ALA A 183 21.88 0.72 -25.05
C ALA A 183 22.09 1.75 -23.92
N ALA A 184 22.05 3.04 -24.23
CA ALA A 184 22.20 4.10 -23.24
C ALA A 184 20.95 4.18 -22.33
N GLY A 185 19.76 4.12 -22.94
CA GLY A 185 18.50 4.05 -22.19
C GLY A 185 18.43 2.81 -21.30
N LYS A 186 18.87 1.63 -21.81
CA LYS A 186 18.94 0.41 -21.01
C LYS A 186 19.88 0.55 -19.81
N ALA A 187 21.06 1.13 -20.01
CA ALA A 187 22.04 1.37 -18.95
C ALA A 187 21.47 2.30 -17.88
N LEU A 188 20.80 3.39 -18.28
CA LEU A 188 20.16 4.34 -17.36
C LEU A 188 19.03 3.67 -16.57
N GLU A 189 18.14 2.93 -17.21
CA GLU A 189 17.07 2.23 -16.49
C GLU A 189 17.64 1.21 -15.48
N THR A 190 18.68 0.47 -15.85
CA THR A 190 19.35 -0.47 -14.94
C THR A 190 20.02 0.25 -13.78
N GLU A 191 20.61 1.43 -14.01
CA GLU A 191 21.22 2.26 -12.95
C GLU A 191 20.17 2.76 -11.94
N ILE A 192 18.95 3.04 -12.39
CA ILE A 192 17.84 3.51 -11.54
C ILE A 192 17.26 2.36 -10.67
N PHE A 193 17.38 1.11 -11.10
CA PHE A 193 16.78 -0.01 -10.37
C PHE A 193 17.26 -0.08 -8.93
N GLY A 194 16.33 -0.39 -8.03
CA GLY A 194 16.58 -0.43 -6.60
C GLY A 194 16.78 0.93 -5.93
N LYS A 195 16.87 2.01 -6.70
CA LYS A 195 17.06 3.37 -6.17
C LYS A 195 15.73 4.09 -6.02
N ARG A 196 15.65 4.91 -4.98
CA ARG A 196 14.57 5.87 -4.77
C ARG A 196 15.17 7.17 -4.26
N LEU A 197 14.72 8.28 -4.81
CA LEU A 197 15.13 9.60 -4.36
C LEU A 197 14.00 10.22 -3.55
N LEU A 198 14.25 10.46 -2.26
CA LEU A 198 13.33 11.12 -1.35
C LEU A 198 13.69 12.59 -1.23
N VAL A 199 12.70 13.43 -1.01
CA VAL A 199 12.86 14.87 -0.75
C VAL A 199 12.09 15.23 0.52
N THR A 200 12.67 16.10 1.34
CA THR A 200 12.06 16.53 2.60
C THR A 200 12.50 17.93 2.99
N ASP A 201 11.74 18.58 3.85
CA ASP A 201 12.10 19.81 4.58
C ASP A 201 12.51 19.51 6.04
N HIS A 202 12.45 18.25 6.47
CA HIS A 202 12.91 17.82 7.77
C HIS A 202 14.45 17.76 7.81
N ASP A 203 15.12 18.90 8.02
CA ASP A 203 16.59 18.95 8.10
C ASP A 203 17.15 18.27 9.37
N HIS A 204 16.35 18.13 10.43
CA HIS A 204 16.76 17.52 11.70
C HIS A 204 16.48 16.02 11.81
N TRP A 205 15.69 15.46 10.89
CA TRP A 205 15.41 14.02 10.91
C TRP A 205 16.63 13.22 10.50
N THR A 206 16.82 12.08 11.11
CA THR A 206 17.80 11.08 10.65
C THR A 206 17.36 10.51 9.29
N ILE A 207 18.29 9.90 8.56
CA ILE A 207 17.96 9.20 7.31
C ILE A 207 16.91 8.10 7.57
N THR A 208 17.01 7.41 8.70
CA THR A 208 16.06 6.37 9.13
C THR A 208 14.65 6.92 9.29
N GLU A 209 14.51 8.09 9.92
CA GLU A 209 13.20 8.74 10.09
C GLU A 209 12.61 9.20 8.76
N VAL A 210 13.39 9.77 7.85
CA VAL A 210 12.95 10.15 6.51
C VAL A 210 12.46 8.92 5.73
N VAL A 211 13.21 7.82 5.76
CA VAL A 211 12.83 6.57 5.11
C VAL A 211 11.58 5.97 5.74
N ALA A 212 11.50 5.94 7.07
CA ALA A 212 10.33 5.44 7.80
C ALA A 212 9.08 6.27 7.50
N GLY A 213 9.22 7.60 7.50
CA GLY A 213 8.16 8.52 7.14
C GLY A 213 7.62 8.24 5.73
N TYR A 214 8.51 8.06 4.75
CA TYR A 214 8.09 7.71 3.40
C TYR A 214 7.41 6.31 3.33
N CYS A 215 7.97 5.33 4.03
CA CYS A 215 7.43 3.96 4.04
C CYS A 215 6.06 3.85 4.72
N SER A 216 5.66 4.82 5.56
CA SER A 216 4.34 4.84 6.20
C SER A 216 3.17 4.88 5.20
N GLN A 217 3.40 5.29 3.95
CA GLN A 217 2.41 5.14 2.88
C GLN A 217 1.98 3.68 2.67
N ASN A 218 2.88 2.73 2.84
CA ASN A 218 2.55 1.31 2.68
C ASN A 218 1.51 0.84 3.70
N ASP A 219 1.51 1.41 4.91
CA ASP A 219 0.54 1.09 5.95
C ASP A 219 -0.85 1.57 5.55
N VAL A 220 -0.95 2.78 4.99
CA VAL A 220 -2.20 3.33 4.46
C VAL A 220 -2.71 2.51 3.28
N GLU A 221 -1.85 2.16 2.31
CA GLU A 221 -2.22 1.31 1.18
C GLU A 221 -2.65 -0.09 1.62
N SER A 222 -1.96 -0.67 2.61
CA SER A 222 -2.33 -1.94 3.22
C SER A 222 -3.69 -1.86 3.90
N GLY A 223 -3.94 -0.77 4.65
CA GLY A 223 -5.23 -0.49 5.26
C GLY A 223 -6.36 -0.43 4.23
N PHE A 224 -6.17 0.29 3.13
CA PHE A 224 -7.17 0.33 2.04
C PHE A 224 -7.38 -1.02 1.35
N ARG A 225 -6.34 -1.84 1.21
CA ARG A 225 -6.51 -3.22 0.69
C ARG A 225 -7.34 -4.07 1.63
N GLN A 226 -7.04 -4.03 2.92
CA GLN A 226 -7.78 -4.77 3.94
C GLN A 226 -9.22 -4.29 4.08
N LEU A 227 -9.46 -2.98 3.95
CA LEU A 227 -10.81 -2.42 3.93
C LEU A 227 -11.66 -3.01 2.80
N LYS A 228 -11.06 -3.26 1.63
CA LYS A 228 -11.72 -3.84 0.46
C LYS A 228 -11.77 -5.37 0.49
N ASP A 229 -10.97 -6.03 1.33
CA ASP A 229 -10.94 -7.49 1.43
C ASP A 229 -12.22 -7.99 2.13
N PRO A 230 -13.07 -8.83 1.46
CA PRO A 230 -14.30 -9.34 2.04
C PRO A 230 -14.08 -10.27 3.23
N HIS A 231 -12.87 -10.81 3.40
CA HIS A 231 -12.51 -11.64 4.55
C HIS A 231 -11.99 -10.83 5.75
N VAL A 232 -11.86 -9.51 5.61
CA VAL A 232 -11.43 -8.61 6.70
C VAL A 232 -12.55 -7.65 7.07
N VAL A 233 -12.96 -6.76 6.13
CA VAL A 233 -14.03 -5.79 6.38
C VAL A 233 -15.14 -5.88 5.33
N GLY A 234 -14.79 -6.04 4.03
CA GLY A 234 -15.77 -6.13 2.97
C GLY A 234 -16.49 -4.81 2.68
N PHE A 235 -15.75 -3.73 2.51
CA PHE A 235 -16.29 -2.40 2.20
C PHE A 235 -17.20 -2.37 0.96
N SER A 236 -16.95 -3.22 -0.02
CA SER A 236 -17.72 -3.32 -1.27
C SER A 236 -18.39 -4.70 -1.37
N PRO A 237 -19.60 -4.77 -1.96
CA PRO A 237 -20.40 -3.69 -2.57
C PRO A 237 -21.12 -2.82 -1.53
N MET A 238 -21.22 -1.50 -1.84
CA MET A 238 -21.95 -0.56 -1.00
C MET A 238 -23.39 -0.41 -1.53
N PHE A 239 -24.37 -0.82 -0.73
CA PHE A 239 -25.81 -0.79 -1.10
C PHE A 239 -26.55 0.45 -0.54
N HIS A 240 -25.84 1.50 -0.17
CA HIS A 240 -26.40 2.69 0.44
C HIS A 240 -26.46 3.85 -0.56
N TRP A 241 -27.60 4.58 -0.57
CA TRP A 241 -27.91 5.63 -1.54
C TRP A 241 -27.95 7.03 -0.92
N THR A 242 -28.12 7.14 0.41
CA THR A 242 -28.19 8.43 1.10
C THR A 242 -26.86 8.76 1.76
N ASP A 243 -26.52 10.05 1.77
CA ASP A 243 -25.26 10.57 2.29
C ASP A 243 -25.01 10.10 3.75
N SER A 244 -26.03 10.17 4.60
CA SER A 244 -25.92 9.73 6.00
C SER A 244 -25.59 8.24 6.12
N LYS A 245 -26.25 7.37 5.34
CA LYS A 245 -25.98 5.92 5.36
C LYS A 245 -24.61 5.58 4.77
N ILE A 246 -24.19 6.30 3.72
CA ILE A 246 -22.83 6.15 3.16
C ILE A 246 -21.79 6.51 4.22
N ARG A 247 -21.93 7.63 4.91
CA ARG A 247 -21.01 8.06 5.98
C ARG A 247 -20.96 7.04 7.13
N VAL A 248 -22.10 6.54 7.57
CA VAL A 248 -22.20 5.52 8.61
C VAL A 248 -21.50 4.23 8.17
N HIS A 249 -21.73 3.77 6.93
CA HIS A 249 -21.05 2.59 6.39
C HIS A 249 -19.53 2.75 6.38
N VAL A 250 -19.03 3.88 5.86
CA VAL A 250 -17.59 4.19 5.90
C VAL A 250 -17.06 4.18 7.32
N PHE A 251 -17.76 4.82 8.26
CA PHE A 251 -17.36 4.86 9.66
C PHE A 251 -17.25 3.46 10.28
N TYR A 252 -18.27 2.61 10.10
CA TYR A 252 -18.24 1.24 10.63
C TYR A 252 -17.12 0.40 10.00
N CYS A 253 -16.88 0.54 8.71
CA CYS A 253 -15.79 -0.18 8.04
C CYS A 253 -14.41 0.25 8.57
N VAL A 254 -14.20 1.54 8.77
CA VAL A 254 -12.94 2.06 9.35
C VAL A 254 -12.79 1.62 10.80
N LEU A 255 -13.87 1.67 11.60
CA LEU A 255 -13.86 1.21 12.99
C LEU A 255 -13.57 -0.29 13.07
N ALA A 256 -14.20 -1.11 12.23
CA ALA A 256 -13.95 -2.56 12.17
C ALA A 256 -12.48 -2.85 11.83
N LEU A 257 -11.90 -2.15 10.86
CA LEU A 257 -10.49 -2.28 10.51
C LEU A 257 -9.58 -1.88 11.69
N ALA A 258 -9.87 -0.78 12.37
CA ALA A 258 -9.11 -0.33 13.53
C ALA A 258 -9.15 -1.37 14.67
N ILE A 259 -10.32 -1.94 14.96
CA ILE A 259 -10.47 -3.01 15.97
C ILE A 259 -9.67 -4.25 15.55
N ALA A 260 -9.75 -4.67 14.28
CA ALA A 260 -9.00 -5.82 13.79
C ALA A 260 -7.47 -5.62 13.91
N HIS A 261 -6.97 -4.41 13.69
CA HIS A 261 -5.56 -4.09 13.90
C HIS A 261 -5.17 -4.07 15.39
N LEU A 262 -6.02 -3.56 16.28
CA LEU A 262 -5.79 -3.63 17.73
C LEU A 262 -5.73 -5.08 18.21
N MET A 263 -6.66 -5.93 17.76
CA MET A 263 -6.64 -7.36 18.06
C MET A 263 -5.34 -8.02 17.56
N ARG A 264 -4.92 -7.72 16.35
CA ARG A 264 -3.64 -8.21 15.80
C ARG A 264 -2.46 -7.75 16.64
N GLN A 265 -2.43 -6.49 17.07
CA GLN A 265 -1.38 -5.97 17.93
C GLN A 265 -1.29 -6.73 19.26
N GLN A 266 -2.43 -7.00 19.88
CA GLN A 266 -2.51 -7.81 21.11
C GLN A 266 -2.02 -9.24 20.87
N ALA A 267 -2.44 -9.89 19.79
CA ALA A 267 -1.96 -11.21 19.40
C ALA A 267 -0.44 -11.24 19.20
N HIS A 268 0.12 -10.24 18.52
CA HIS A 268 1.57 -10.12 18.33
C HIS A 268 2.32 -9.93 19.65
N GLN A 269 1.81 -9.11 20.57
CA GLN A 269 2.38 -8.95 21.92
C GLN A 269 2.38 -10.26 22.72
N ALA A 270 1.43 -11.15 22.42
CA ALA A 270 1.35 -12.49 23.00
C ALA A 270 2.20 -13.55 22.26
N GLY A 271 3.02 -13.13 21.28
CA GLY A 271 3.89 -14.02 20.52
C GLY A 271 3.24 -14.71 19.32
N LEU A 272 2.04 -14.29 18.91
CA LEU A 272 1.36 -14.81 17.72
C LEU A 272 1.60 -13.86 16.54
N ASP A 273 2.43 -14.27 15.59
CA ASP A 273 2.68 -13.49 14.37
C ASP A 273 1.70 -13.88 13.27
N LEU A 274 0.48 -13.34 13.38
CA LEU A 274 -0.62 -13.56 12.44
C LEU A 274 -0.94 -12.28 11.66
N SER A 275 -1.27 -12.40 10.39
CA SER A 275 -1.90 -11.32 9.65
C SER A 275 -3.33 -11.08 10.18
N VAL A 276 -3.91 -9.89 9.91
CA VAL A 276 -5.31 -9.60 10.29
C VAL A 276 -6.27 -10.65 9.74
N ARG A 277 -6.08 -11.07 8.50
CA ARG A 277 -6.92 -12.08 7.85
C ARG A 277 -6.81 -13.44 8.53
N GLU A 278 -5.60 -13.91 8.83
CA GLU A 278 -5.35 -15.17 9.52
C GLU A 278 -5.96 -15.14 10.92
N LEU A 279 -5.77 -14.04 11.66
CA LEU A 279 -6.35 -13.87 12.99
C LEU A 279 -7.88 -13.97 12.95
N LEU A 280 -8.54 -13.22 12.05
CA LEU A 280 -10.00 -13.27 11.93
C LEU A 280 -10.50 -14.65 11.49
N THR A 281 -9.77 -15.32 10.58
CA THR A 281 -10.09 -16.70 10.15
C THR A 281 -9.97 -17.69 11.32
N THR A 282 -8.89 -17.57 12.09
CA THR A 282 -8.64 -18.41 13.27
C THR A 282 -9.73 -18.24 14.33
N LEU A 283 -10.09 -16.98 14.63
CA LEU A 283 -11.16 -16.67 15.59
C LEU A 283 -12.54 -17.06 15.07
N GLY A 284 -12.79 -16.90 13.77
CA GLY A 284 -14.05 -17.30 13.12
C GLY A 284 -14.31 -18.81 13.15
N GLY A 285 -13.28 -19.63 13.39
CA GLY A 285 -13.43 -21.06 13.63
C GLY A 285 -13.92 -21.43 15.03
N ILE A 286 -14.06 -20.45 15.94
CA ILE A 286 -14.62 -20.67 17.28
C ILE A 286 -16.13 -20.49 17.19
N GLU A 287 -16.87 -21.58 17.28
CA GLU A 287 -18.32 -21.58 17.17
C GLU A 287 -18.99 -21.90 18.51
N GLU A 288 -20.15 -21.30 18.75
CA GLU A 288 -21.01 -21.62 19.90
C GLU A 288 -22.20 -22.43 19.43
N THR A 289 -22.36 -23.62 19.99
CA THR A 289 -23.56 -24.46 19.81
C THR A 289 -24.48 -24.32 21.02
N VAL A 290 -25.75 -23.98 20.78
CA VAL A 290 -26.76 -23.88 21.79
C VAL A 290 -27.70 -25.09 21.68
N LEU A 291 -27.62 -26.02 22.65
CA LEU A 291 -28.52 -27.13 22.76
C LEU A 291 -29.77 -26.70 23.53
N ILE A 292 -30.93 -26.79 22.89
CA ILE A 292 -32.23 -26.46 23.49
C ILE A 292 -32.94 -27.78 23.82
N TYR A 293 -33.18 -28.03 25.08
CA TYR A 293 -33.91 -29.21 25.54
C TYR A 293 -35.40 -28.86 25.68
N PRO A 294 -36.31 -29.58 24.99
CA PRO A 294 -37.73 -29.36 25.13
C PRO A 294 -38.19 -29.79 26.54
N THR A 295 -38.92 -28.92 27.19
CA THR A 295 -39.60 -29.25 28.47
C THR A 295 -41.00 -29.74 28.16
N GLY A 296 -41.38 -30.94 28.65
CA GLY A 296 -42.69 -31.55 28.42
C GLY A 296 -43.88 -30.80 29.06
N ASN A 297 -43.65 -29.73 29.80
CA ASN A 297 -44.64 -28.86 30.44
C ASN A 297 -44.43 -27.42 30.01
N LYS A 298 -45.46 -26.55 30.22
CA LYS A 298 -45.47 -25.11 29.85
C LYS A 298 -44.37 -24.27 30.53
N GLY A 299 -43.13 -24.75 30.56
CA GLY A 299 -41.96 -24.07 31.10
C GLY A 299 -41.01 -23.58 30.01
N ARG A 300 -40.10 -22.66 30.38
CA ARG A 300 -39.06 -22.16 29.50
C ARG A 300 -38.07 -23.28 29.13
N PRO A 301 -37.72 -23.51 27.88
CA PRO A 301 -36.77 -24.55 27.49
C PRO A 301 -35.42 -24.34 28.18
N ARG A 302 -34.80 -25.43 28.62
CA ARG A 302 -33.45 -25.40 29.15
C ARG A 302 -32.47 -25.28 27.99
N ALA A 303 -31.57 -24.32 28.03
CA ALA A 303 -30.54 -24.13 27.05
C ALA A 303 -29.15 -24.43 27.64
N GLN A 304 -28.35 -25.20 26.92
CA GLN A 304 -26.93 -25.43 27.22
C GLN A 304 -26.09 -24.87 26.10
N ARG A 305 -25.11 -24.06 26.44
CA ARG A 305 -24.13 -23.48 25.48
C ARG A 305 -22.85 -24.29 25.54
N ILE A 306 -22.36 -24.69 24.41
CA ILE A 306 -21.12 -25.46 24.25
C ILE A 306 -20.28 -24.72 23.19
N LEU A 307 -19.05 -24.35 23.55
CA LEU A 307 -18.07 -23.84 22.58
C LEU A 307 -17.38 -25.03 21.91
N THR A 308 -17.03 -24.85 20.64
CA THR A 308 -16.17 -25.80 19.92
C THR A 308 -14.84 -25.98 20.64
N ASP A 309 -14.29 -27.17 20.57
CA ASP A 309 -12.93 -27.42 21.03
C ASP A 309 -11.95 -26.51 20.30
N THR A 310 -11.33 -25.63 21.06
CA THR A 310 -10.36 -24.65 20.49
C THR A 310 -8.97 -25.26 20.44
N ASP A 311 -8.28 -25.09 19.32
CA ASP A 311 -6.87 -25.43 19.21
C ASP A 311 -5.98 -24.47 20.06
N PRO A 312 -4.69 -24.77 20.28
CA PRO A 312 -3.79 -23.91 21.05
C PRO A 312 -3.68 -22.48 20.51
N THR A 313 -3.73 -22.30 19.18
CA THR A 313 -3.64 -20.99 18.54
C THR A 313 -4.91 -20.17 18.79
N GLN A 314 -6.08 -20.80 18.68
CA GLN A 314 -7.38 -20.20 18.99
C GLN A 314 -7.48 -19.80 20.46
N LYS A 315 -7.01 -20.66 21.38
CA LYS A 315 -6.97 -20.36 22.83
C LYS A 315 -6.10 -19.13 23.10
N ASN A 316 -4.92 -19.07 22.54
CA ASN A 316 -4.02 -17.93 22.74
C ASN A 316 -4.57 -16.65 22.10
N ALA A 317 -5.17 -16.74 20.92
CA ALA A 317 -5.78 -15.59 20.24
C ALA A 317 -7.00 -15.05 21.01
N SER A 318 -7.85 -15.92 21.56
CA SER A 318 -9.07 -15.53 22.28
C SER A 318 -8.79 -15.02 23.70
N SER A 319 -7.84 -15.61 24.43
CA SER A 319 -7.51 -15.22 25.81
C SER A 319 -6.90 -13.81 25.87
N ASN A 320 -6.15 -13.42 24.84
CA ASN A 320 -5.52 -12.11 24.76
C ASN A 320 -6.45 -10.99 24.28
N SER A 321 -7.57 -11.34 23.63
CA SER A 321 -8.57 -10.36 23.19
C SER A 321 -9.58 -9.97 24.28
N SER A 322 -9.73 -10.77 25.34
CA SER A 322 -10.78 -10.59 26.36
C SER A 322 -10.30 -10.28 27.78
N GLY A 323 -8.98 -10.32 28.04
CA GLY A 323 -8.45 -10.07 29.40
C GLY A 323 -8.97 -11.01 30.52
N SER A 324 -9.73 -12.03 30.17
CA SER A 324 -10.32 -13.00 31.11
C SER A 324 -10.39 -14.39 30.47
N THR A 325 -9.91 -15.37 31.21
CA THR A 325 -10.01 -16.79 30.89
C THR A 325 -11.49 -17.21 30.76
N PRO A 326 -11.92 -17.86 29.68
CA PRO A 326 -13.27 -18.37 29.62
C PRO A 326 -13.43 -19.54 30.60
N THR A 327 -14.06 -19.29 31.74
CA THR A 327 -14.56 -20.34 32.62
C THR A 327 -15.77 -20.97 31.92
N PRO A 328 -15.89 -22.30 31.83
CA PRO A 328 -17.11 -22.94 31.33
C PRO A 328 -18.27 -22.59 32.25
N GLN A 329 -19.10 -21.66 31.84
CA GLN A 329 -20.32 -21.31 32.58
C GLN A 329 -21.42 -22.29 32.23
N THR A 330 -21.70 -23.19 33.17
CA THR A 330 -23.04 -23.73 33.34
C THR A 330 -23.92 -22.59 33.85
N ALA A 331 -24.48 -21.79 32.93
CA ALA A 331 -25.36 -20.71 33.30
C ALA A 331 -26.73 -21.29 33.67
N ASP A 332 -26.97 -21.37 34.97
CA ASP A 332 -28.31 -21.49 35.54
C ASP A 332 -29.00 -20.12 35.29
N MET A 333 -29.92 -20.08 34.33
CA MET A 333 -30.61 -18.84 33.93
C MET A 333 -31.73 -18.54 34.94
N GLY A 334 -31.35 -18.03 36.11
CA GLY A 334 -32.21 -17.29 36.99
C GLY A 334 -32.43 -15.86 36.48
N ASN A 335 -33.62 -15.61 36.02
CA ASN A 335 -34.38 -14.37 36.02
C ASN A 335 -33.67 -13.04 35.70
N THR A 336 -33.71 -12.62 34.45
CA THR A 336 -33.67 -11.18 34.06
C THR A 336 -34.79 -10.90 33.04
N PRO A 337 -35.58 -9.82 33.22
CA PRO A 337 -36.77 -9.58 32.38
C PRO A 337 -36.38 -9.02 31.00
N ASN A 338 -36.97 -9.66 29.99
CA ASN A 338 -36.95 -9.25 28.59
C ASN A 338 -37.63 -7.89 28.40
N GLN A 339 -36.93 -6.92 27.90
CA GLN A 339 -37.52 -5.82 27.13
C GLN A 339 -37.14 -5.96 25.65
N CYS A 340 -37.93 -6.73 24.92
CA CYS A 340 -38.07 -6.57 23.47
C CYS A 340 -39.27 -5.68 23.22
N SER A 341 -39.05 -4.41 22.93
CA SER A 341 -40.06 -3.57 22.29
C SER A 341 -39.86 -3.57 20.78
N HIS A 342 -40.80 -4.20 20.11
CA HIS A 342 -41.09 -3.98 18.71
C HIS A 342 -41.39 -2.49 18.47
N HIS A 343 -40.77 -1.88 17.49
CA HIS A 343 -41.46 -0.87 16.67
C HIS A 343 -40.87 -0.85 15.22
N HIS A 344 -41.80 -0.82 14.31
CA HIS A 344 -41.92 -0.80 12.85
C HIS A 344 -40.75 -0.25 12.00
#